data_759fa09d5318a36dcca08c22950aab4d
#
_entry.id   759fa09d5318a36dcca08c22950aab4d
#
_cell.length_a   1.000
_cell.length_b   1.000
_cell.length_c   1.000
_cell.angle_alpha   90.00
_cell.angle_beta   90.00
_cell.angle_gamma   90.00
#
_symmetry.space_group_name_H-M   'P 1'
#
loop_
_entity.id
_entity.type
_entity.pdbx_description
1 polymer ?
#
loop_
_entity_poly.entity_id
_entity_poly.type
_entity_poly.pdbx_seq_one_letter_code
_entity_poly.pdbx_strand_id
1 'polypeptide(L)'
;MANIQDYLVLYLPFDEPQGSAVAYDYSASRLDAAISGGADFVSGKVGNAIHLPGAGKGVVSSNPLDFSGDFTVSVLVKGNKSSREADTNPKKLGWLVNLSGVNAFLEFWVDLAPDVWTHAALVRYGHYLRYYVNGALIEEQNLSGTIIGISLNQDFYGEPYGLGDLDELQLYSKALSQEELLSLFDNSVRLEYYLDGLNLKDHFHVRVSDSRGVIDGLKMKSPFAVEFGDENGEFVDLESPVFEPRDISLDCWIKAKGKSDFVDKVHALETVFRSAGTHRLMIITNPTKPLVYEVYMPNGLAVSKKWRDDLMIGTFTLNLREPEPVKRVLKHIVVNASTKTCTINLTSDRCFNIYWGDGSADYDIGGTGESVTVTHTYAENGDYYPIITGVVKEITAFSTNAIVVWSEL
;
A
#
# COMPACT_ATOMS: atom_id res chain seq x y z
N MET A 1 -16.47 -12.84 -13.93
CA MET A 1 -15.70 -13.76 -13.07
C MET A 1 -16.16 -13.55 -11.66
N ALA A 2 -16.29 -14.61 -10.85
CA ALA A 2 -16.62 -14.46 -9.42
C ALA A 2 -15.46 -13.75 -8.72
N ASN A 3 -15.78 -12.83 -7.81
CA ASN A 3 -14.78 -12.10 -7.06
C ASN A 3 -14.10 -13.08 -6.07
N ILE A 4 -12.77 -13.02 -5.91
CA ILE A 4 -12.03 -13.82 -4.92
C ILE A 4 -12.61 -13.66 -3.50
N GLN A 5 -13.15 -12.50 -3.17
CA GLN A 5 -13.78 -12.20 -1.89
C GLN A 5 -15.06 -13.02 -1.62
N ASP A 6 -15.71 -13.55 -2.65
CA ASP A 6 -16.90 -14.41 -2.50
C ASP A 6 -16.55 -15.77 -1.85
N TYR A 7 -15.29 -16.15 -1.87
CA TYR A 7 -14.75 -17.38 -1.29
C TYR A 7 -14.03 -17.19 0.04
N LEU A 8 -13.97 -15.96 0.57
CA LEU A 8 -13.27 -15.64 1.82
C LEU A 8 -14.05 -16.17 3.02
N VAL A 9 -13.46 -17.13 3.74
CA VAL A 9 -14.04 -17.79 4.92
C VAL A 9 -13.54 -17.18 6.22
N LEU A 10 -12.27 -16.77 6.26
CA LEU A 10 -11.66 -16.16 7.44
C LEU A 10 -10.73 -15.03 6.99
N TYR A 11 -10.77 -13.90 7.70
CA TYR A 11 -9.81 -12.81 7.52
C TYR A 11 -9.47 -12.16 8.85
N LEU A 12 -8.27 -12.44 9.34
CA LEU A 12 -7.69 -11.84 10.54
C LEU A 12 -6.56 -10.89 10.11
N PRO A 13 -6.82 -9.59 9.98
CA PRO A 13 -5.78 -8.61 9.64
C PRO A 13 -4.84 -8.31 10.79
N PHE A 14 -5.20 -8.71 12.03
CA PHE A 14 -4.45 -8.45 13.27
C PHE A 14 -4.25 -6.94 13.56
N ASP A 15 -5.20 -6.12 13.17
CA ASP A 15 -5.19 -4.65 13.31
C ASP A 15 -5.64 -4.18 14.70
N GLU A 16 -5.85 -5.08 15.67
CA GLU A 16 -6.30 -4.75 17.00
C GLU A 16 -5.22 -4.02 17.81
N PRO A 17 -5.61 -3.19 18.79
CA PRO A 17 -4.65 -2.51 19.64
C PRO A 17 -3.92 -3.50 20.58
N GLN A 18 -2.71 -3.15 20.98
CA GLN A 18 -1.91 -3.91 21.94
C GLN A 18 -2.71 -4.25 23.20
N GLY A 19 -2.57 -5.48 23.69
CA GLY A 19 -3.28 -6.00 24.85
C GLY A 19 -4.69 -6.52 24.56
N SER A 20 -5.16 -6.52 23.30
CA SER A 20 -6.44 -7.14 22.93
C SER A 20 -6.38 -8.66 23.13
N ALA A 21 -7.47 -9.25 23.66
CA ALA A 21 -7.58 -10.69 23.90
C ALA A 21 -8.20 -11.45 22.70
N VAL A 22 -8.61 -10.75 21.66
CA VAL A 22 -9.34 -11.29 20.50
C VAL A 22 -8.80 -10.68 19.23
N ALA A 23 -8.57 -11.50 18.21
CA ALA A 23 -8.43 -11.08 16.82
C ALA A 23 -9.78 -11.24 16.12
N TYR A 24 -10.29 -10.17 15.55
CA TYR A 24 -11.61 -10.17 14.90
C TYR A 24 -11.54 -10.65 13.47
N ASP A 25 -12.47 -11.55 13.13
CA ASP A 25 -12.67 -12.01 11.75
C ASP A 25 -13.47 -10.97 10.95
N TYR A 26 -12.86 -10.43 9.91
CA TYR A 26 -13.46 -9.46 9.00
C TYR A 26 -14.14 -10.09 7.78
N SER A 27 -14.19 -11.44 7.70
CA SER A 27 -14.99 -12.15 6.69
C SER A 27 -16.49 -12.15 7.03
N ALA A 28 -17.29 -12.72 6.13
CA ALA A 28 -18.72 -12.90 6.37
C ALA A 28 -19.00 -13.94 7.47
N SER A 29 -18.07 -14.85 7.76
CA SER A 29 -18.23 -15.98 8.70
C SER A 29 -18.15 -15.55 10.17
N ARG A 30 -17.46 -14.44 10.48
CA ARG A 30 -17.31 -13.91 11.86
C ARG A 30 -16.74 -14.92 12.84
N LEU A 31 -15.72 -15.65 12.45
CA LEU A 31 -15.02 -16.65 13.26
C LEU A 31 -13.88 -15.99 14.06
N ASP A 32 -14.23 -15.13 15.00
CA ASP A 32 -13.25 -14.43 15.84
C ASP A 32 -12.34 -15.43 16.57
N ALA A 33 -11.08 -15.04 16.76
CA ALA A 33 -10.07 -15.90 17.32
C ALA A 33 -9.55 -15.37 18.67
N ALA A 34 -9.46 -16.24 19.66
CA ALA A 34 -8.89 -15.89 20.95
C ALA A 34 -7.35 -15.81 20.88
N ILE A 35 -6.78 -14.79 21.49
CA ILE A 35 -5.34 -14.63 21.65
C ILE A 35 -4.90 -15.33 22.94
N SER A 36 -3.86 -16.14 22.88
CA SER A 36 -3.38 -16.93 24.01
C SER A 36 -1.86 -16.89 24.17
N GLY A 37 -1.43 -17.19 25.38
CA GLY A 37 -0.05 -17.53 25.68
C GLY A 37 0.95 -16.40 25.61
N GLY A 38 0.54 -15.14 25.75
CA GLY A 38 1.43 -13.98 25.71
C GLY A 38 1.73 -13.48 24.29
N ALA A 39 0.96 -13.94 23.29
CA ALA A 39 0.91 -13.29 22.00
C ALA A 39 0.30 -11.88 22.17
N ASP A 40 0.80 -10.90 21.44
CA ASP A 40 0.35 -9.50 21.53
C ASP A 40 0.44 -8.80 20.17
N PHE A 41 -0.29 -7.72 20.03
CA PHE A 41 -0.30 -6.94 18.80
C PHE A 41 0.88 -5.96 18.76
N VAL A 42 1.54 -5.93 17.61
CA VAL A 42 2.71 -5.09 17.32
C VAL A 42 2.53 -4.37 15.98
N SER A 43 3.44 -3.48 15.62
CA SER A 43 3.43 -2.86 14.29
C SER A 43 3.66 -3.89 13.19
N GLY A 44 2.73 -3.98 12.25
CA GLY A 44 2.70 -4.97 11.16
C GLY A 44 3.28 -4.48 9.84
N LYS A 45 3.08 -5.31 8.81
CA LYS A 45 3.31 -4.92 7.41
C LYS A 45 2.18 -4.03 6.93
N VAL A 46 0.94 -4.34 7.37
CA VAL A 46 -0.28 -3.60 7.04
C VAL A 46 -1.00 -3.28 8.36
N GLY A 47 -0.82 -2.09 8.90
CA GLY A 47 -1.38 -1.74 10.21
C GLY A 47 -0.63 -2.43 11.35
N ASN A 48 -1.35 -3.23 12.16
CA ASN A 48 -0.75 -4.06 13.20
C ASN A 48 -0.59 -5.51 12.73
N ALA A 49 0.15 -6.29 13.50
CA ALA A 49 0.41 -7.71 13.33
C ALA A 49 0.33 -8.40 14.69
N ILE A 50 0.18 -9.72 14.72
CA ILE A 50 0.27 -10.50 15.96
C ILE A 50 1.70 -11.02 16.14
N HIS A 51 2.33 -10.71 17.26
CA HIS A 51 3.62 -11.24 17.67
C HIS A 51 3.44 -12.54 18.44
N LEU A 52 4.08 -13.61 18.01
CA LEU A 52 4.06 -14.93 18.62
C LEU A 52 5.39 -15.20 19.33
N PRO A 53 5.46 -15.08 20.67
CA PRO A 53 6.74 -15.10 21.42
C PRO A 53 7.36 -16.49 21.56
N GLY A 54 6.67 -17.57 21.16
CA GLY A 54 7.21 -18.94 21.25
C GLY A 54 6.19 -20.05 21.03
N ALA A 55 6.63 -21.30 21.20
CA ALA A 55 5.81 -22.49 20.99
C ALA A 55 4.58 -22.55 21.91
N GLY A 56 3.46 -23.08 21.41
CA GLY A 56 2.21 -23.21 22.15
C GLY A 56 1.47 -21.91 22.43
N LYS A 57 1.90 -20.83 21.78
CA LYS A 57 1.33 -19.48 21.82
C LYS A 57 0.64 -19.24 20.49
N GLY A 58 -0.53 -18.66 20.49
CA GLY A 58 -1.18 -18.52 19.20
C GLY A 58 -2.53 -17.88 19.18
N VAL A 59 -3.08 -17.93 18.01
CA VAL A 59 -4.42 -17.50 17.66
C VAL A 59 -5.25 -18.76 17.46
N VAL A 60 -6.32 -18.92 18.23
CA VAL A 60 -7.18 -20.10 18.19
C VAL A 60 -8.59 -19.66 17.77
N SER A 61 -9.04 -20.13 16.61
CA SER A 61 -10.43 -19.95 16.18
C SER A 61 -11.38 -20.67 17.13
N SER A 62 -12.49 -20.02 17.50
CA SER A 62 -13.53 -20.57 18.35
C SER A 62 -14.32 -21.71 17.70
N ASN A 63 -14.30 -21.81 16.37
CA ASN A 63 -15.00 -22.83 15.60
C ASN A 63 -14.04 -23.62 14.71
N PRO A 64 -14.28 -24.92 14.49
CA PRO A 64 -13.47 -25.72 13.59
C PRO A 64 -13.60 -25.20 12.13
N LEU A 65 -12.46 -25.08 11.46
CA LEU A 65 -12.40 -24.75 10.04
C LEU A 65 -12.57 -26.03 9.20
N ASP A 66 -13.30 -25.93 8.08
CA ASP A 66 -13.49 -27.05 7.16
C ASP A 66 -12.39 -27.04 6.08
N PHE A 67 -11.61 -28.12 6.07
CA PHE A 67 -10.57 -28.39 5.08
C PHE A 67 -10.89 -29.58 4.17
N SER A 68 -12.16 -29.98 4.06
CA SER A 68 -12.57 -31.15 3.29
C SER A 68 -12.53 -30.94 1.78
N GLY A 69 -12.74 -29.71 1.32
CA GLY A 69 -12.69 -29.29 -0.08
C GLY A 69 -11.39 -28.63 -0.50
N ASP A 70 -11.37 -28.02 -1.68
CA ASP A 70 -10.30 -27.12 -2.09
C ASP A 70 -10.28 -25.89 -1.21
N PHE A 71 -9.10 -25.42 -0.86
CA PHE A 71 -8.92 -24.23 -0.03
C PHE A 71 -7.59 -23.51 -0.30
N THR A 72 -7.46 -22.31 0.21
CA THR A 72 -6.20 -21.58 0.28
C THR A 72 -6.08 -20.91 1.65
N VAL A 73 -4.97 -21.17 2.34
CA VAL A 73 -4.55 -20.39 3.52
C VAL A 73 -3.41 -19.48 3.09
N SER A 74 -3.51 -18.21 3.39
CA SER A 74 -2.56 -17.16 3.01
C SER A 74 -2.22 -16.30 4.23
N VAL A 75 -0.95 -15.96 4.43
CA VAL A 75 -0.48 -15.16 5.57
C VAL A 75 0.82 -14.44 5.22
N LEU A 76 1.03 -13.27 5.82
CA LEU A 76 2.34 -12.63 5.89
C LEU A 76 3.07 -13.04 7.16
N VAL A 77 4.33 -13.37 7.04
CA VAL A 77 5.19 -13.78 8.16
C VAL A 77 6.48 -12.98 8.15
N LYS A 78 6.90 -12.50 9.32
CA LYS A 78 8.21 -11.90 9.52
C LYS A 78 8.94 -12.67 10.64
N GLY A 79 10.01 -13.38 10.28
CA GLY A 79 10.83 -14.11 11.24
C GLY A 79 11.64 -13.17 12.14
N ASN A 80 11.62 -13.39 13.46
CA ASN A 80 12.44 -12.63 14.38
C ASN A 80 13.93 -13.02 14.29
N LYS A 81 14.83 -12.07 14.58
CA LYS A 81 16.23 -12.41 14.88
C LYS A 81 16.30 -13.30 16.11
N SER A 82 17.06 -14.39 16.05
CA SER A 82 17.37 -15.16 17.24
C SER A 82 18.09 -14.27 18.26
N SER A 83 17.68 -14.35 19.52
CA SER A 83 18.40 -13.71 20.64
C SER A 83 19.77 -14.37 20.93
N ARG A 84 20.07 -15.48 20.26
CA ARG A 84 21.39 -16.14 20.32
C ARG A 84 22.23 -15.73 19.11
N GLU A 85 23.19 -14.85 19.33
CA GLU A 85 24.17 -14.36 18.33
C GLU A 85 24.97 -15.47 17.61
N ALA A 86 24.85 -16.73 18.02
CA ALA A 86 25.57 -17.87 17.47
C ALA A 86 24.77 -18.78 16.51
N ASP A 87 23.49 -18.50 16.27
CA ASP A 87 22.65 -19.34 15.40
C ASP A 87 22.77 -18.86 13.96
N THR A 88 23.64 -19.53 13.20
CA THR A 88 23.86 -19.28 11.76
C THR A 88 22.86 -20.03 10.88
N ASN A 89 21.94 -20.81 11.44
CA ASN A 89 20.93 -21.53 10.68
C ASN A 89 19.81 -20.56 10.24
N PRO A 90 19.42 -20.59 8.95
CA PRO A 90 18.29 -19.83 8.48
C PRO A 90 17.04 -20.28 9.21
N LYS A 91 16.20 -19.33 9.64
CA LYS A 91 14.90 -19.65 10.22
C LYS A 91 14.02 -20.27 9.14
N LYS A 92 13.38 -21.38 9.48
CA LYS A 92 12.48 -22.07 8.56
C LYS A 92 11.04 -21.77 8.91
N LEU A 93 10.28 -21.40 7.90
CA LEU A 93 8.83 -21.33 7.94
C LEU A 93 8.26 -22.60 7.34
N GLY A 94 7.35 -23.22 8.03
CA GLY A 94 6.72 -24.44 7.53
C GLY A 94 5.23 -24.51 7.82
N TRP A 95 4.54 -25.21 6.95
CA TRP A 95 3.18 -25.68 7.18
C TRP A 95 3.22 -27.13 7.63
N LEU A 96 2.55 -27.41 8.75
CA LEU A 96 2.30 -28.76 9.21
C LEU A 96 0.83 -29.09 8.96
N VAL A 97 0.58 -30.07 8.13
CA VAL A 97 -0.75 -30.53 7.76
C VAL A 97 -0.99 -31.90 8.41
N ASN A 98 -1.87 -31.93 9.42
CA ASN A 98 -2.24 -33.16 10.10
C ASN A 98 -3.30 -33.93 9.30
N LEU A 99 -3.06 -35.20 9.06
CA LEU A 99 -3.97 -36.09 8.33
C LEU A 99 -4.67 -37.07 9.28
N SER A 100 -5.90 -37.47 8.96
CA SER A 100 -6.60 -38.55 9.65
C SER A 100 -5.87 -39.87 9.36
N GLY A 101 -5.55 -40.62 10.43
CA GLY A 101 -4.81 -41.86 10.36
C GLY A 101 -3.55 -41.83 11.23
N VAL A 102 -2.78 -42.90 11.24
CA VAL A 102 -1.66 -43.07 12.18
C VAL A 102 -0.52 -42.11 11.82
N ASN A 103 -0.30 -41.08 12.63
CA ASN A 103 0.87 -40.17 12.60
C ASN A 103 1.26 -39.70 11.21
N ALA A 104 0.28 -39.41 10.34
CA ALA A 104 0.55 -38.91 9.00
C ALA A 104 0.45 -37.38 9.03
N PHE A 105 1.53 -36.72 8.65
CA PHE A 105 1.56 -35.28 8.44
C PHE A 105 2.39 -34.98 7.18
N LEU A 106 2.08 -33.88 6.53
CA LEU A 106 2.86 -33.32 5.43
C LEU A 106 3.52 -32.04 5.95
N GLU A 107 4.77 -31.85 5.58
CA GLU A 107 5.58 -30.71 5.97
C GLU A 107 6.07 -29.96 4.74
N PHE A 108 6.02 -28.65 4.80
CA PHE A 108 6.53 -27.76 3.78
C PHE A 108 7.41 -26.72 4.45
N TRP A 109 8.65 -26.56 3.99
CA TRP A 109 9.61 -25.67 4.63
C TRP A 109 10.27 -24.72 3.65
N VAL A 110 10.50 -23.47 4.10
CA VAL A 110 11.28 -22.46 3.38
C VAL A 110 12.15 -21.68 4.35
N ASP A 111 13.32 -21.31 3.90
CA ASP A 111 14.22 -20.43 4.65
C ASP A 111 13.71 -18.98 4.60
N LEU A 112 13.57 -18.34 5.77
CA LEU A 112 13.16 -16.95 5.91
C LEU A 112 14.36 -16.04 6.12
N ALA A 113 14.41 -14.94 5.37
CA ALA A 113 15.32 -13.85 5.70
C ALA A 113 14.87 -13.17 7.02
N PRO A 114 15.77 -12.92 7.97
CA PRO A 114 15.44 -12.24 9.22
C PRO A 114 14.86 -10.85 8.98
N ASP A 115 13.84 -10.48 9.75
CA ASP A 115 13.18 -9.17 9.71
C ASP A 115 12.58 -8.78 8.34
N VAL A 116 12.39 -9.73 7.43
CA VAL A 116 11.75 -9.51 6.12
C VAL A 116 10.36 -10.14 6.12
N TRP A 117 9.35 -9.35 5.77
CA TRP A 117 8.01 -9.85 5.55
C TRP A 117 7.96 -10.75 4.32
N THR A 118 7.48 -11.96 4.51
CA THR A 118 7.36 -13.00 3.47
C THR A 118 5.91 -13.45 3.39
N HIS A 119 5.35 -13.49 2.19
CA HIS A 119 4.03 -14.07 1.96
C HIS A 119 4.16 -15.59 1.82
N ALA A 120 3.36 -16.31 2.59
CA ALA A 120 3.29 -17.77 2.55
C ALA A 120 1.84 -18.21 2.30
N ALA A 121 1.63 -19.11 1.33
CA ALA A 121 0.33 -19.66 1.07
C ALA A 121 0.37 -21.16 0.88
N LEU A 122 -0.61 -21.87 1.47
CA LEU A 122 -0.85 -23.29 1.27
C LEU A 122 -2.17 -23.45 0.51
N VAL A 123 -2.11 -24.10 -0.64
CA VAL A 123 -3.25 -24.30 -1.54
C VAL A 123 -3.55 -25.78 -1.69
N ARG A 124 -4.78 -26.20 -1.38
CA ARG A 124 -5.29 -27.53 -1.76
C ARG A 124 -6.02 -27.41 -3.10
N TYR A 125 -5.58 -28.25 -4.04
CA TYR A 125 -6.24 -28.44 -5.32
C TYR A 125 -6.46 -29.93 -5.58
N GLY A 126 -7.66 -30.42 -5.36
CA GLY A 126 -8.00 -31.83 -5.44
C GLY A 126 -7.16 -32.69 -4.47
N HIS A 127 -6.28 -33.53 -5.02
CA HIS A 127 -5.37 -34.41 -4.27
C HIS A 127 -3.97 -33.83 -4.09
N TYR A 128 -3.74 -32.55 -4.37
CA TYR A 128 -2.46 -31.90 -4.25
C TYR A 128 -2.49 -30.81 -3.20
N LEU A 129 -1.41 -30.69 -2.41
CA LEU A 129 -1.09 -29.53 -1.59
C LEU A 129 0.11 -28.83 -2.21
N ARG A 130 -0.04 -27.52 -2.42
CA ARG A 130 0.97 -26.64 -3.02
C ARG A 130 1.39 -25.57 -2.03
N TYR A 131 2.69 -25.43 -1.83
CA TYR A 131 3.24 -24.35 -1.02
C TYR A 131 3.81 -23.27 -1.90
N TYR A 132 3.34 -22.05 -1.67
CA TYR A 132 3.80 -20.85 -2.38
C TYR A 132 4.49 -19.89 -1.42
N VAL A 133 5.55 -19.26 -1.89
CA VAL A 133 6.25 -18.17 -1.18
C VAL A 133 6.41 -17.00 -2.13
N ASN A 134 5.93 -15.81 -1.69
CA ASN A 134 5.90 -14.60 -2.51
C ASN A 134 5.30 -14.84 -3.91
N GLY A 135 4.23 -15.63 -3.98
CA GLY A 135 3.56 -16.00 -5.21
C GLY A 135 4.27 -17.07 -6.08
N ALA A 136 5.47 -17.49 -5.72
CA ALA A 136 6.18 -18.57 -6.43
C ALA A 136 5.86 -19.94 -5.83
N LEU A 137 5.54 -20.94 -6.66
CA LEU A 137 5.40 -22.33 -6.21
C LEU A 137 6.75 -22.86 -5.76
N ILE A 138 6.84 -23.29 -4.51
CA ILE A 138 8.04 -23.87 -3.91
C ILE A 138 8.00 -25.39 -3.93
N GLU A 139 6.84 -25.97 -3.56
CA GLU A 139 6.70 -27.43 -3.44
C GLU A 139 5.24 -27.86 -3.69
N GLU A 140 5.10 -29.09 -4.23
CA GLU A 140 3.81 -29.76 -4.39
C GLU A 140 3.92 -31.18 -3.82
N GLN A 141 2.97 -31.57 -2.99
CA GLN A 141 2.87 -32.92 -2.44
C GLN A 141 1.50 -33.53 -2.67
N ASN A 142 1.46 -34.88 -2.82
CA ASN A 142 0.22 -35.62 -2.91
C ASN A 142 -0.44 -35.75 -1.54
N LEU A 143 -1.73 -35.42 -1.46
CA LEU A 143 -2.55 -35.62 -0.29
C LEU A 143 -3.08 -37.06 -0.24
N SER A 144 -2.62 -37.85 0.75
CA SER A 144 -2.99 -39.25 0.90
C SER A 144 -4.02 -39.52 2.00
N GLY A 145 -4.67 -38.49 2.54
CA GLY A 145 -5.65 -38.61 3.65
C GLY A 145 -6.56 -37.39 3.77
N THR A 146 -7.44 -37.43 4.78
CA THR A 146 -8.28 -36.28 5.13
C THR A 146 -7.52 -35.35 6.05
N ILE A 147 -7.52 -34.07 5.75
CA ILE A 147 -6.91 -33.04 6.60
C ILE A 147 -7.78 -32.84 7.84
N ILE A 148 -7.20 -32.98 9.02
CA ILE A 148 -7.84 -32.75 10.32
C ILE A 148 -7.33 -31.50 11.01
N GLY A 149 -6.27 -30.88 10.52
CA GLY A 149 -5.74 -29.64 11.03
C GLY A 149 -4.56 -29.13 10.21
N ILE A 150 -4.40 -27.82 10.22
CA ILE A 150 -3.27 -27.12 9.62
C ILE A 150 -2.69 -26.20 10.68
N SER A 151 -1.39 -26.24 10.85
CA SER A 151 -0.67 -25.29 11.69
C SER A 151 0.48 -24.67 10.90
N LEU A 152 0.63 -23.39 11.06
CA LEU A 152 1.83 -22.69 10.65
C LEU A 152 2.85 -22.91 11.76
N ASN A 153 3.98 -23.49 11.45
CA ASN A 153 4.85 -24.00 12.49
C ASN A 153 6.32 -23.80 12.22
N GLN A 154 6.83 -24.19 13.18
CA GLN A 154 8.03 -24.37 13.97
C GLN A 154 8.76 -25.64 13.61
N ASP A 155 10.09 -25.60 13.84
CA ASP A 155 10.99 -26.71 13.72
C ASP A 155 10.53 -27.96 14.53
N PHE A 156 10.67 -29.13 13.90
CA PHE A 156 10.26 -30.42 14.42
C PHE A 156 11.09 -30.95 15.60
N TYR A 157 12.20 -30.31 15.96
CA TYR A 157 13.12 -30.77 17.00
C TYR A 157 12.85 -30.21 18.41
N GLY A 158 11.68 -29.62 18.64
CA GLY A 158 11.23 -29.28 20.01
C GLY A 158 11.88 -28.09 20.67
N GLU A 159 12.66 -27.30 19.94
CA GLU A 159 13.13 -26.00 20.41
C GLU A 159 12.08 -24.92 20.10
N PRO A 160 11.74 -24.06 21.07
CA PRO A 160 10.71 -23.05 20.88
C PRO A 160 11.25 -21.87 20.08
N TYR A 161 11.29 -21.99 18.77
CA TYR A 161 11.52 -20.83 17.90
C TYR A 161 10.21 -20.02 17.83
N GLY A 162 10.26 -18.77 18.26
CA GLY A 162 9.15 -17.85 18.04
C GLY A 162 8.93 -17.65 16.55
N LEU A 163 7.70 -17.82 16.07
CA LEU A 163 7.33 -17.58 14.68
C LEU A 163 7.62 -16.15 14.24
N GLY A 164 7.73 -15.22 15.18
CA GLY A 164 7.83 -13.81 14.89
C GLY A 164 6.46 -13.18 14.76
N ASP A 165 6.29 -12.32 13.76
CA ASP A 165 5.06 -11.59 13.57
C ASP A 165 4.27 -12.19 12.40
N LEU A 166 2.94 -12.31 12.57
CA LEU A 166 2.00 -12.73 11.55
C LEU A 166 1.06 -11.57 11.23
N ASP A 167 0.71 -11.43 9.96
CA ASP A 167 -0.15 -10.38 9.47
C ASP A 167 -1.01 -10.88 8.30
N GLU A 168 -2.20 -10.30 8.11
CA GLU A 168 -3.08 -10.57 6.97
C GLU A 168 -3.40 -12.06 6.76
N LEU A 169 -3.78 -12.80 7.83
CA LEU A 169 -4.16 -14.20 7.70
C LEU A 169 -5.53 -14.34 7.04
N GLN A 170 -5.58 -15.07 5.94
CA GLN A 170 -6.78 -15.29 5.14
C GLN A 170 -6.98 -16.78 4.82
N LEU A 171 -8.24 -17.24 4.86
CA LEU A 171 -8.65 -18.56 4.41
C LEU A 171 -9.75 -18.43 3.37
N TYR A 172 -9.57 -19.09 2.24
CA TYR A 172 -10.53 -19.17 1.15
C TYR A 172 -11.02 -20.59 0.94
N SER A 173 -12.32 -20.77 0.69
CA SER A 173 -12.93 -22.06 0.28
C SER A 173 -12.74 -22.34 -1.23
N LYS A 174 -11.56 -22.03 -1.75
CA LYS A 174 -11.16 -22.17 -3.15
C LYS A 174 -9.67 -22.38 -3.26
N ALA A 175 -9.23 -23.22 -4.18
CA ALA A 175 -7.83 -23.24 -4.64
C ALA A 175 -7.57 -21.99 -5.47
N LEU A 176 -6.81 -21.04 -4.93
CA LEU A 176 -6.42 -19.84 -5.65
C LEU A 176 -5.33 -20.17 -6.67
N SER A 177 -5.42 -19.54 -7.84
CA SER A 177 -4.38 -19.60 -8.86
C SER A 177 -3.15 -18.80 -8.43
N GLN A 178 -2.02 -19.03 -9.08
CA GLN A 178 -0.80 -18.27 -8.84
C GLN A 178 -1.01 -16.76 -9.06
N GLU A 179 -1.78 -16.36 -10.06
CA GLU A 179 -2.11 -14.95 -10.34
C GLU A 179 -2.93 -14.34 -9.21
N GLU A 180 -3.94 -15.10 -8.70
CA GLU A 180 -4.73 -14.66 -7.54
C GLU A 180 -3.86 -14.54 -6.27
N LEU A 181 -2.93 -15.46 -6.04
CA LEU A 181 -1.96 -15.39 -4.93
C LEU A 181 -1.02 -14.20 -5.07
N LEU A 182 -0.52 -13.92 -6.27
CA LEU A 182 0.30 -12.73 -6.54
C LEU A 182 -0.49 -11.45 -6.25
N SER A 183 -1.79 -11.41 -6.59
CA SER A 183 -2.63 -10.26 -6.28
C SER A 183 -2.85 -10.07 -4.78
N LEU A 184 -2.91 -11.16 -3.98
CA LEU A 184 -2.93 -11.07 -2.52
C LEU A 184 -1.59 -10.58 -1.95
N PHE A 185 -0.49 -11.08 -2.48
CA PHE A 185 0.86 -10.65 -2.11
C PHE A 185 1.10 -9.18 -2.47
N ASP A 186 0.73 -8.76 -3.68
CA ASP A 186 0.82 -7.36 -4.11
C ASP A 186 -0.14 -6.45 -3.31
N ASN A 187 -1.33 -6.94 -2.95
CA ASN A 187 -2.25 -6.22 -2.06
C ASN A 187 -1.74 -6.13 -0.62
N SER A 188 -0.84 -7.03 -0.19
CA SER A 188 -0.16 -6.93 1.09
C SER A 188 0.93 -5.84 1.10
N VAL A 189 1.43 -5.45 -0.08
CA VAL A 189 2.13 -4.19 -0.32
C VAL A 189 1.06 -3.15 -0.69
N ARG A 190 0.11 -2.89 0.22
CA ARG A 190 -0.88 -1.84 -0.02
C ARG A 190 -0.15 -0.54 -0.22
N LEU A 191 -0.43 0.11 -1.35
CA LEU A 191 0.03 1.46 -1.59
C LEU A 191 -0.46 2.35 -0.44
N GLU A 192 0.47 3.02 0.20
CA GLU A 192 0.12 4.02 1.20
C GLU A 192 -0.18 5.33 0.51
N TYR A 193 -1.32 5.90 0.84
CA TYR A 193 -1.79 7.17 0.30
C TYR A 193 -1.78 8.22 1.40
N TYR A 194 -1.14 9.34 1.13
CA TYR A 194 -1.07 10.49 2.03
C TYR A 194 -1.70 11.70 1.37
N LEU A 195 -2.45 12.46 2.15
CA LEU A 195 -3.02 13.76 1.77
C LEU A 195 -2.47 14.80 2.75
N ASP A 196 -1.74 15.80 2.24
CA ASP A 196 -1.04 16.81 3.05
C ASP A 196 -0.19 16.22 4.18
N GLY A 197 0.52 15.12 3.90
CA GLY A 197 1.35 14.42 4.86
C GLY A 197 0.59 13.50 5.82
N LEU A 198 -0.74 13.48 5.80
CA LEU A 198 -1.59 12.65 6.66
C LEU A 198 -2.00 11.37 5.92
N ASN A 199 -1.78 10.20 6.53
CA ASN A 199 -2.13 8.92 5.94
C ASN A 199 -3.66 8.79 5.77
N LEU A 200 -4.15 8.46 4.57
CA LEU A 200 -5.59 8.36 4.30
C LEU A 200 -6.27 7.29 5.15
N LYS A 201 -5.63 6.14 5.37
CA LYS A 201 -6.17 5.04 6.16
C LYS A 201 -6.22 5.41 7.66
N ASP A 202 -5.11 5.90 8.20
CA ASP A 202 -4.94 6.03 9.65
C ASP A 202 -5.58 7.31 10.18
N HIS A 203 -5.47 8.42 9.42
CA HIS A 203 -6.00 9.72 9.83
C HIS A 203 -7.46 9.92 9.41
N PHE A 204 -7.78 9.63 8.14
CA PHE A 204 -9.13 9.85 7.59
C PHE A 204 -9.99 8.59 7.57
N HIS A 205 -9.44 7.43 7.96
CA HIS A 205 -10.11 6.12 7.90
C HIS A 205 -10.61 5.75 6.50
N VAL A 206 -9.95 6.29 5.47
CA VAL A 206 -10.25 6.05 4.06
C VAL A 206 -9.30 5.00 3.51
N ARG A 207 -9.84 3.99 2.88
CA ARG A 207 -9.05 2.97 2.17
C ARG A 207 -9.27 3.11 0.67
N VAL A 208 -8.20 3.08 -0.09
CA VAL A 208 -8.22 3.11 -1.55
C VAL A 208 -8.21 1.67 -2.05
N SER A 209 -9.19 1.33 -2.87
CA SER A 209 -9.31 0.00 -3.49
C SER A 209 -8.79 -0.04 -4.92
N ASP A 210 -8.84 1.09 -5.64
CA ASP A 210 -8.32 1.23 -6.99
C ASP A 210 -7.90 2.67 -7.26
N SER A 211 -6.98 2.87 -8.21
CA SER A 211 -6.49 4.19 -8.61
C SER A 211 -6.28 4.27 -10.12
N ARG A 212 -6.73 5.36 -10.74
CA ARG A 212 -6.60 5.66 -12.16
C ARG A 212 -6.02 7.05 -12.35
N GLY A 213 -5.33 7.28 -13.47
CA GLY A 213 -4.70 8.56 -13.77
C GLY A 213 -3.38 8.80 -13.03
N VAL A 214 -2.94 7.88 -12.19
CA VAL A 214 -1.73 8.02 -11.37
C VAL A 214 -0.46 7.89 -12.21
N ILE A 215 -0.37 6.81 -13.01
CA ILE A 215 0.80 6.52 -13.86
C ILE A 215 0.44 6.53 -15.35
N ASP A 216 -0.78 6.91 -15.67
CA ASP A 216 -1.25 6.95 -17.05
C ASP A 216 -0.52 8.05 -17.84
N GLY A 217 -0.37 7.82 -19.13
CA GLY A 217 0.24 8.82 -20.04
C GLY A 217 -0.53 10.14 -20.02
N LEU A 218 0.19 11.25 -20.05
CA LEU A 218 -0.40 12.57 -20.10
C LEU A 218 -1.10 12.80 -21.44
N LYS A 219 -2.30 13.36 -21.39
CA LYS A 219 -3.04 13.76 -22.59
C LYS A 219 -2.44 15.05 -23.16
N MET A 220 -1.98 14.96 -24.40
CA MET A 220 -1.46 16.13 -25.11
C MET A 220 -2.60 17.09 -25.46
N LYS A 221 -2.38 18.38 -25.28
CA LYS A 221 -3.27 19.42 -25.85
C LYS A 221 -3.23 19.34 -27.38
N SER A 222 -4.32 19.73 -28.03
CA SER A 222 -4.36 19.75 -29.49
C SER A 222 -3.20 20.55 -30.03
N PRO A 223 -2.26 19.95 -30.78
CA PRO A 223 -1.16 20.68 -31.43
C PRO A 223 -1.70 21.52 -32.58
N PHE A 224 -0.86 22.43 -33.07
CA PHE A 224 -1.15 23.11 -34.33
C PHE A 224 -1.09 22.07 -35.45
N ALA A 225 -2.19 21.97 -36.21
CA ALA A 225 -2.30 21.06 -37.34
C ALA A 225 -2.86 21.79 -38.57
N VAL A 226 -2.37 21.46 -39.74
CA VAL A 226 -2.82 22.01 -41.02
C VAL A 226 -3.03 20.89 -42.02
N GLU A 227 -4.22 20.86 -42.63
CA GLU A 227 -4.51 19.99 -43.79
C GLU A 227 -4.28 20.77 -45.10
N PHE A 228 -3.50 20.17 -46.00
CA PHE A 228 -3.33 20.68 -47.36
C PHE A 228 -4.20 19.87 -48.30
N GLY A 229 -4.99 20.56 -49.13
CA GLY A 229 -6.01 19.93 -49.99
C GLY A 229 -5.46 19.02 -51.10
N ASP A 230 -4.18 19.10 -51.41
CA ASP A 230 -3.44 18.35 -52.43
C ASP A 230 -2.52 17.26 -51.84
N GLU A 231 -2.48 17.13 -50.50
CA GLU A 231 -1.69 16.12 -49.78
C GLU A 231 -2.56 15.18 -48.97
N ASN A 232 -2.06 13.97 -48.71
CA ASN A 232 -2.74 13.02 -47.81
C ASN A 232 -2.35 13.26 -46.36
N GLY A 233 -3.36 13.36 -45.46
CA GLY A 233 -3.15 13.54 -44.02
C GLY A 233 -3.02 15.01 -43.64
N GLU A 234 -2.38 15.26 -42.50
CA GLU A 234 -2.19 16.56 -41.90
C GLU A 234 -0.74 16.79 -41.49
N PHE A 235 -0.27 18.02 -41.60
CA PHE A 235 0.96 18.44 -40.94
C PHE A 235 0.67 18.81 -39.49
N VAL A 236 1.45 18.25 -38.57
CA VAL A 236 1.28 18.47 -37.11
C VAL A 236 2.60 18.99 -36.54
N ASP A 237 2.54 20.10 -35.80
CA ASP A 237 3.70 20.62 -35.09
C ASP A 237 3.81 19.89 -33.72
N LEU A 238 4.85 19.06 -33.57
CA LEU A 238 5.16 18.28 -32.37
C LEU A 238 6.52 18.64 -31.74
N GLU A 239 7.14 19.76 -32.12
CA GLU A 239 8.46 20.15 -31.59
C GLU A 239 8.41 20.41 -30.07
N SER A 240 7.30 20.98 -29.59
CA SER A 240 7.12 21.31 -28.17
C SER A 240 5.75 20.85 -27.65
N PRO A 241 5.57 19.56 -27.38
CA PRO A 241 4.29 19.04 -26.93
C PRO A 241 3.95 19.60 -25.54
N VAL A 242 2.73 20.10 -25.37
CA VAL A 242 2.15 20.55 -24.10
C VAL A 242 0.99 19.66 -23.71
N PHE A 243 0.75 19.50 -22.41
CA PHE A 243 -0.19 18.53 -21.87
C PHE A 243 -1.37 19.21 -21.17
N GLU A 244 -2.51 18.52 -21.16
CA GLU A 244 -3.68 18.91 -20.38
C GLU A 244 -3.43 18.59 -18.89
N PRO A 245 -4.17 19.24 -17.95
CA PRO A 245 -4.18 18.84 -16.56
C PRO A 245 -4.48 17.35 -16.41
N ARG A 246 -3.86 16.69 -15.43
CA ARG A 246 -4.07 15.28 -15.14
C ARG A 246 -5.30 15.11 -14.25
N ASP A 247 -6.17 14.17 -14.60
CA ASP A 247 -7.27 13.74 -13.74
C ASP A 247 -6.87 12.43 -13.03
N ILE A 248 -7.00 12.41 -11.70
CA ILE A 248 -6.72 11.26 -10.84
C ILE A 248 -8.01 10.84 -10.16
N SER A 249 -8.35 9.56 -10.23
CA SER A 249 -9.52 8.99 -9.58
C SER A 249 -9.10 7.86 -8.63
N LEU A 250 -9.48 7.98 -7.36
CA LEU A 250 -9.25 6.97 -6.34
C LEU A 250 -10.60 6.38 -5.92
N ASP A 251 -10.82 5.09 -6.13
CA ASP A 251 -12.00 4.40 -5.63
C ASP A 251 -11.77 4.06 -4.16
N CYS A 252 -12.59 4.63 -3.31
CA CYS A 252 -12.39 4.66 -1.87
C CYS A 252 -13.57 4.08 -1.10
N TRP A 253 -13.30 3.63 0.13
CA TRP A 253 -14.32 3.27 1.08
C TRP A 253 -13.95 3.70 2.50
N ILE A 254 -15.00 3.99 3.30
CA ILE A 254 -14.90 4.33 4.73
C ILE A 254 -15.73 3.34 5.53
N LYS A 255 -15.17 2.88 6.65
CA LYS A 255 -15.85 2.06 7.65
C LYS A 255 -16.01 2.85 8.96
N ALA A 256 -17.20 2.77 9.56
CA ALA A 256 -17.52 3.52 10.77
C ALA A 256 -18.39 2.70 11.74
N LYS A 257 -18.28 3.02 13.04
CA LYS A 257 -19.05 2.41 14.12
C LYS A 257 -20.38 3.18 14.35
N GLY A 258 -21.28 3.12 13.36
CA GLY A 258 -22.56 3.82 13.41
C GLY A 258 -22.62 5.14 12.66
N LYS A 259 -23.78 5.81 12.74
CA LYS A 259 -24.12 6.96 11.89
C LYS A 259 -23.29 8.21 12.22
N SER A 260 -23.09 8.54 13.49
CA SER A 260 -22.34 9.74 13.90
C SER A 260 -20.88 9.63 13.47
N ASP A 261 -20.19 8.54 13.83
CA ASP A 261 -18.81 8.29 13.46
C ASP A 261 -18.60 8.31 11.93
N PHE A 262 -19.61 7.85 11.18
CA PHE A 262 -19.56 7.90 9.73
C PHE A 262 -19.59 9.33 9.18
N VAL A 263 -20.50 10.17 9.71
CA VAL A 263 -20.61 11.58 9.30
C VAL A 263 -19.34 12.34 9.64
N ASP A 264 -18.79 12.12 10.85
CA ASP A 264 -17.57 12.79 11.31
C ASP A 264 -16.37 12.45 10.41
N LYS A 265 -16.18 11.18 10.03
CA LYS A 265 -15.11 10.74 9.14
C LYS A 265 -15.22 11.32 7.72
N VAL A 266 -16.44 11.30 7.15
CA VAL A 266 -16.66 11.89 5.82
C VAL A 266 -16.40 13.39 5.86
N HIS A 267 -16.88 14.08 6.91
CA HIS A 267 -16.69 15.52 7.08
C HIS A 267 -15.21 15.89 7.27
N ALA A 268 -14.44 15.10 8.02
CA ALA A 268 -13.02 15.32 8.22
C ALA A 268 -12.26 15.31 6.88
N LEU A 269 -12.52 14.32 6.01
CA LEU A 269 -11.93 14.28 4.68
C LEU A 269 -12.36 15.47 3.80
N GLU A 270 -13.66 15.77 3.77
CA GLU A 270 -14.20 16.85 2.94
C GLU A 270 -13.65 18.22 3.36
N THR A 271 -13.42 18.42 4.66
CA THR A 271 -12.91 19.68 5.22
C THR A 271 -11.52 20.03 4.71
N VAL A 272 -10.67 19.03 4.45
CA VAL A 272 -9.33 19.26 3.87
C VAL A 272 -9.47 20.02 2.54
N PHE A 273 -10.32 19.53 1.64
CA PHE A 273 -10.47 20.10 0.29
C PHE A 273 -11.24 21.43 0.25
N ARG A 274 -11.71 21.94 1.40
CA ARG A 274 -12.32 23.28 1.52
C ARG A 274 -11.29 24.37 1.81
N SER A 275 -10.07 24.01 2.17
CA SER A 275 -9.00 24.98 2.36
C SER A 275 -8.51 25.53 1.01
N ALA A 276 -7.94 26.74 1.05
CA ALA A 276 -7.43 27.38 -0.15
C ALA A 276 -6.13 26.73 -0.65
N GLY A 277 -5.97 26.68 -1.97
CA GLY A 277 -4.78 26.14 -2.61
C GLY A 277 -4.93 24.71 -3.13
N THR A 278 -3.82 24.12 -3.52
CA THR A 278 -3.72 22.70 -3.88
C THR A 278 -3.37 21.87 -2.66
N HIS A 279 -3.62 20.57 -2.75
CA HIS A 279 -3.33 19.59 -1.72
C HIS A 279 -2.28 18.60 -2.22
N ARG A 280 -1.40 18.16 -1.34
CA ARG A 280 -0.36 17.21 -1.65
C ARG A 280 -0.88 15.77 -1.56
N LEU A 281 -1.13 15.13 -2.70
CA LEU A 281 -1.33 13.68 -2.75
C LEU A 281 0.03 13.00 -2.93
N MET A 282 0.39 12.11 -2.01
CA MET A 282 1.58 11.28 -2.12
C MET A 282 1.21 9.80 -2.05
N ILE A 283 1.77 8.99 -2.94
CA ILE A 283 1.53 7.55 -3.02
C ILE A 283 2.88 6.84 -2.89
N ILE A 284 3.03 6.05 -1.85
CA ILE A 284 4.26 5.30 -1.60
C ILE A 284 4.20 4.00 -2.41
N THR A 285 4.72 4.04 -3.62
CA THR A 285 4.96 2.84 -4.45
C THR A 285 6.33 2.22 -4.15
N ASN A 286 7.28 3.07 -3.76
CA ASN A 286 8.63 2.72 -3.35
C ASN A 286 9.10 3.77 -2.33
N PRO A 287 9.68 3.37 -1.17
CA PRO A 287 10.11 4.31 -0.12
C PRO A 287 11.10 5.38 -0.59
N THR A 288 11.90 5.10 -1.63
CA THR A 288 12.88 6.05 -2.18
C THR A 288 12.34 6.88 -3.34
N LYS A 289 11.24 6.44 -3.98
CA LYS A 289 10.63 7.09 -5.15
C LYS A 289 9.11 7.13 -5.05
N PRO A 290 8.52 7.88 -4.11
CA PRO A 290 7.08 8.06 -4.06
C PRO A 290 6.59 8.83 -5.28
N LEU A 291 5.32 8.61 -5.63
CA LEU A 291 4.61 9.44 -6.58
C LEU A 291 3.99 10.62 -5.83
N VAL A 292 4.20 11.83 -6.31
CA VAL A 292 3.81 13.06 -5.62
C VAL A 292 3.08 13.99 -6.57
N TYR A 293 1.91 14.48 -6.16
CA TYR A 293 1.01 15.29 -6.98
C TYR A 293 0.50 16.49 -6.18
N GLU A 294 0.40 17.66 -6.85
CA GLU A 294 -0.34 18.81 -6.36
C GLU A 294 -1.73 18.79 -6.97
N VAL A 295 -2.75 18.55 -6.17
CA VAL A 295 -4.11 18.29 -6.65
C VAL A 295 -5.15 19.18 -5.97
N TYR A 296 -6.30 19.34 -6.62
CA TYR A 296 -7.50 19.89 -6.01
C TYR A 296 -8.71 19.02 -6.37
N MET A 297 -9.78 19.13 -5.62
CA MET A 297 -11.02 18.41 -5.87
C MET A 297 -11.99 19.32 -6.62
N PRO A 298 -12.21 19.09 -7.94
CA PRO A 298 -13.07 19.97 -8.75
C PRO A 298 -14.56 19.81 -8.46
N ASN A 299 -14.97 18.66 -7.95
CA ASN A 299 -16.35 18.31 -7.65
C ASN A 299 -16.48 17.88 -6.19
N GLY A 300 -17.66 18.08 -5.60
CA GLY A 300 -17.92 17.61 -4.24
C GLY A 300 -17.89 16.10 -4.10
N LEU A 301 -17.71 15.61 -2.88
CA LEU A 301 -17.66 14.20 -2.55
C LEU A 301 -19.06 13.57 -2.54
N ALA A 302 -19.32 12.59 -3.41
CA ALA A 302 -20.57 11.83 -3.47
C ALA A 302 -20.40 10.45 -2.83
N VAL A 303 -20.95 10.24 -1.61
CA VAL A 303 -20.77 9.00 -0.86
C VAL A 303 -22.01 8.10 -0.97
N SER A 304 -21.84 6.92 -1.56
CA SER A 304 -22.87 5.87 -1.59
C SER A 304 -22.84 5.10 -0.27
N LYS A 305 -24.01 4.99 0.40
CA LYS A 305 -24.13 4.38 1.73
C LYS A 305 -25.51 3.82 1.98
N LYS A 306 -25.59 2.85 2.89
CA LYS A 306 -26.84 2.39 3.52
C LYS A 306 -26.76 2.70 5.01
N TRP A 307 -27.73 3.48 5.53
CA TRP A 307 -27.76 3.85 6.95
C TRP A 307 -28.03 2.64 7.84
N ARG A 308 -27.13 2.42 8.81
CA ARG A 308 -27.23 1.38 9.85
C ARG A 308 -26.83 1.97 11.19
N ASP A 309 -27.29 1.35 12.28
CA ASP A 309 -27.00 1.84 13.64
C ASP A 309 -25.69 1.24 14.19
N ASP A 310 -25.25 0.12 13.63
CA ASP A 310 -24.04 -0.62 14.02
C ASP A 310 -22.86 -0.27 13.10
N LEU A 311 -22.59 -1.12 12.14
CA LEU A 311 -21.50 -0.97 11.19
C LEU A 311 -21.97 -0.24 9.93
N MET A 312 -21.37 0.90 9.63
CA MET A 312 -21.58 1.63 8.38
C MET A 312 -20.37 1.49 7.45
N ILE A 313 -20.68 1.27 6.17
CA ILE A 313 -19.71 1.31 5.09
C ILE A 313 -20.24 2.30 4.05
N GLY A 314 -19.38 3.21 3.63
CA GLY A 314 -19.63 4.11 2.50
C GLY A 314 -18.55 3.94 1.45
N THR A 315 -18.94 3.99 0.18
CA THR A 315 -18.04 3.95 -0.96
C THR A 315 -18.16 5.23 -1.77
N PHE A 316 -17.07 5.70 -2.34
CA PHE A 316 -17.02 6.91 -3.17
C PHE A 316 -15.78 6.88 -4.06
N THR A 317 -15.81 7.67 -5.12
CA THR A 317 -14.64 7.95 -5.94
C THR A 317 -14.15 9.37 -5.62
N LEU A 318 -12.92 9.49 -5.15
CA LEU A 318 -12.25 10.76 -4.95
C LEU A 318 -11.64 11.20 -6.28
N ASN A 319 -12.32 12.15 -6.94
CA ASN A 319 -11.86 12.71 -8.21
C ASN A 319 -11.02 13.96 -7.93
N LEU A 320 -9.76 13.89 -8.31
CA LEU A 320 -8.76 14.92 -8.10
C LEU A 320 -8.22 15.38 -9.45
N ARG A 321 -7.78 16.64 -9.52
CA ARG A 321 -7.18 17.20 -10.71
C ARG A 321 -5.84 17.86 -10.37
N GLU A 322 -4.79 17.47 -11.09
CA GLU A 322 -3.47 18.09 -11.05
C GLU A 322 -3.38 19.11 -12.17
N PRO A 323 -3.27 20.42 -11.86
CA PRO A 323 -3.28 21.48 -12.89
C PRO A 323 -2.02 21.49 -13.74
N GLU A 324 -0.86 21.15 -13.15
CA GLU A 324 0.47 21.19 -13.79
C GLU A 324 1.13 19.81 -13.71
N PRO A 325 0.81 18.90 -14.67
CA PRO A 325 1.18 17.49 -14.52
C PRO A 325 2.65 17.21 -14.88
N VAL A 326 3.32 18.07 -15.64
CA VAL A 326 4.75 17.92 -15.95
C VAL A 326 5.57 18.60 -14.86
N LYS A 327 6.39 17.82 -14.17
CA LYS A 327 7.07 18.31 -12.96
C LYS A 327 8.40 17.60 -12.70
N ARG A 328 9.25 18.28 -11.94
CA ARG A 328 10.43 17.69 -11.27
C ARG A 328 10.14 17.56 -9.79
N VAL A 329 10.41 16.40 -9.21
CA VAL A 329 10.18 16.14 -7.79
C VAL A 329 11.51 15.96 -7.09
N LEU A 330 11.69 16.68 -5.99
CA LEU A 330 12.86 16.63 -5.13
C LEU A 330 12.48 15.97 -3.78
N LYS A 331 13.47 15.55 -3.01
CA LYS A 331 13.35 15.18 -1.61
C LYS A 331 14.33 15.98 -0.78
N HIS A 332 13.85 16.76 0.19
CA HIS A 332 14.66 17.50 1.15
C HIS A 332 14.43 16.95 2.55
N ILE A 333 15.51 16.55 3.22
CA ILE A 333 15.44 15.89 4.53
C ILE A 333 15.89 16.89 5.60
N VAL A 334 14.98 17.24 6.50
CA VAL A 334 15.23 18.14 7.62
C VAL A 334 15.38 17.34 8.91
N VAL A 335 16.60 17.28 9.44
CA VAL A 335 16.90 16.55 10.69
C VAL A 335 17.30 17.49 11.85
N ASN A 336 17.74 18.71 11.53
CA ASN A 336 18.17 19.70 12.52
C ASN A 336 18.18 21.12 11.91
N ALA A 337 18.56 22.12 12.69
CA ALA A 337 18.54 23.51 12.26
C ALA A 337 19.42 23.82 11.03
N SER A 338 20.53 23.10 10.84
CA SER A 338 21.44 23.31 9.69
C SER A 338 20.89 22.73 8.37
N THR A 339 19.91 21.81 8.43
CA THR A 339 19.29 21.18 7.27
C THR A 339 17.92 21.76 6.94
N LYS A 340 17.46 22.79 7.66
CA LYS A 340 16.11 23.38 7.45
C LYS A 340 15.94 24.10 6.13
N THR A 341 17.01 24.62 5.52
CA THR A 341 16.91 25.42 4.30
C THR A 341 17.14 24.59 3.06
N CYS A 342 16.12 24.49 2.22
CA CYS A 342 16.21 23.97 0.87
C CYS A 342 16.62 25.12 -0.07
N THR A 343 17.60 24.86 -0.94
CA THR A 343 18.09 25.81 -1.94
C THR A 343 17.98 25.19 -3.31
N ILE A 344 17.37 25.92 -4.25
CA ILE A 344 17.22 25.55 -5.66
C ILE A 344 17.80 26.66 -6.50
N ASN A 345 18.79 26.33 -7.34
CA ASN A 345 19.32 27.23 -8.35
C ASN A 345 18.94 26.69 -9.73
N LEU A 346 18.38 27.52 -10.58
CA LEU A 346 18.03 27.12 -11.91
C LEU A 346 18.07 28.30 -12.89
N THR A 347 18.22 27.98 -14.18
CA THR A 347 18.18 28.92 -15.29
C THR A 347 17.12 28.46 -16.27
N SER A 348 16.17 29.34 -16.63
CA SER A 348 15.11 29.06 -17.60
C SER A 348 14.64 30.36 -18.27
N ASP A 349 14.32 30.29 -19.55
CA ASP A 349 13.65 31.37 -20.31
C ASP A 349 12.12 31.40 -20.05
N ARG A 350 11.60 30.43 -19.31
CA ARG A 350 10.18 30.33 -18.92
C ARG A 350 10.03 30.42 -17.42
N CYS A 351 8.92 30.99 -16.98
CA CYS A 351 8.53 30.97 -15.57
C CYS A 351 8.21 29.56 -15.11
N PHE A 352 8.49 29.28 -13.85
CA PHE A 352 8.18 28.04 -13.17
C PHE A 352 7.59 28.31 -11.78
N ASN A 353 6.93 27.30 -11.21
CA ASN A 353 6.39 27.35 -9.85
C ASN A 353 7.10 26.31 -8.99
N ILE A 354 7.22 26.60 -7.69
CA ILE A 354 7.75 25.66 -6.71
C ILE A 354 6.70 25.47 -5.59
N TYR A 355 6.28 24.22 -5.39
CA TYR A 355 5.46 23.80 -4.25
C TYR A 355 6.37 23.11 -3.25
N TRP A 356 6.54 23.69 -2.05
CA TRP A 356 7.55 23.24 -1.10
C TRP A 356 7.19 21.96 -0.34
N GLY A 357 5.90 21.60 -0.28
CA GLY A 357 5.44 20.37 0.36
C GLY A 357 5.06 20.52 1.83
N ASP A 358 5.06 21.73 2.33
CA ASP A 358 4.56 22.14 3.66
C ASP A 358 3.29 23.02 3.56
N GLY A 359 2.68 23.07 2.36
CA GLY A 359 1.53 23.93 2.04
C GLY A 359 1.92 25.30 1.48
N SER A 360 3.21 25.64 1.44
CA SER A 360 3.69 26.88 0.83
C SER A 360 4.11 26.67 -0.63
N ALA A 361 4.06 27.74 -1.42
CA ALA A 361 4.48 27.74 -2.82
C ALA A 361 4.97 29.13 -3.24
N ASP A 362 5.88 29.14 -4.20
CA ASP A 362 6.35 30.32 -4.91
C ASP A 362 5.97 30.19 -6.38
N TYR A 363 5.39 31.24 -6.94
CA TYR A 363 4.85 31.26 -8.31
C TYR A 363 5.61 32.25 -9.21
N ASP A 364 5.56 32.00 -10.51
CA ASP A 364 6.09 32.88 -11.57
C ASP A 364 7.56 33.26 -11.38
N ILE A 365 8.39 32.28 -11.01
CA ILE A 365 9.81 32.46 -10.75
C ILE A 365 10.60 32.33 -12.05
N GLY A 366 11.62 33.20 -12.26
CA GLY A 366 12.53 33.16 -13.41
C GLY A 366 11.91 33.71 -14.70
N GLY A 367 12.18 33.10 -15.84
CA GLY A 367 11.64 33.50 -17.16
C GLY A 367 12.49 34.57 -17.89
N THR A 368 13.69 34.85 -17.40
CA THR A 368 14.58 35.86 -18.00
C THR A 368 15.83 35.27 -18.68
N GLY A 369 16.00 33.93 -18.61
CA GLY A 369 17.25 33.29 -19.05
C GLY A 369 18.43 33.46 -18.07
N GLU A 370 18.23 34.20 -17.00
CA GLU A 370 19.22 34.42 -15.96
C GLU A 370 19.10 33.32 -14.87
N SER A 371 20.22 33.06 -14.15
CA SER A 371 20.21 32.13 -13.03
C SER A 371 19.47 32.72 -11.84
N VAL A 372 18.49 31.98 -11.30
CA VAL A 372 17.71 32.37 -10.12
C VAL A 372 18.00 31.40 -8.98
N THR A 373 18.22 31.93 -7.79
CA THR A 373 18.33 31.17 -6.54
C THR A 373 17.06 31.37 -5.72
N VAL A 374 16.40 30.29 -5.42
CA VAL A 374 15.21 30.27 -4.55
C VAL A 374 15.53 29.45 -3.30
N THR A 375 15.14 29.97 -2.13
CA THR A 375 15.38 29.31 -0.85
C THR A 375 14.09 29.24 -0.04
N HIS A 376 13.87 28.10 0.61
CA HIS A 376 12.77 27.90 1.55
C HIS A 376 13.28 27.29 2.85
N THR A 377 12.74 27.76 3.98
CA THR A 377 13.15 27.30 5.31
C THR A 377 11.97 26.63 6.02
N TYR A 378 12.06 25.33 6.20
CA TYR A 378 11.03 24.53 6.88
C TYR A 378 11.00 24.78 8.38
N ALA A 379 9.82 24.85 8.95
CA ALA A 379 9.62 25.06 10.38
C ALA A 379 9.98 23.80 11.20
N GLU A 380 9.52 22.64 10.74
CA GLU A 380 9.61 21.36 11.45
C GLU A 380 10.63 20.41 10.80
N ASN A 381 11.08 19.41 11.57
CA ASN A 381 11.88 18.31 11.04
C ASN A 381 10.97 17.35 10.26
N GLY A 382 11.48 16.76 9.18
CA GLY A 382 10.73 15.82 8.35
C GLY A 382 11.30 15.65 6.96
N ASP A 383 10.65 14.80 6.19
CA ASP A 383 10.93 14.59 4.77
C ASP A 383 9.94 15.41 3.94
N TYR A 384 10.46 16.37 3.19
CA TYR A 384 9.67 17.22 2.32
C TYR A 384 9.95 16.88 0.86
N TYR A 385 8.94 17.05 0.01
CA TYR A 385 9.05 16.75 -1.41
C TYR A 385 8.74 17.99 -2.25
N PRO A 386 9.70 18.92 -2.44
CA PRO A 386 9.50 20.06 -3.33
C PRO A 386 9.18 19.62 -4.75
N ILE A 387 8.20 20.27 -5.38
CA ILE A 387 7.82 20.06 -6.76
C ILE A 387 8.09 21.33 -7.55
N ILE A 388 8.80 21.19 -8.66
CA ILE A 388 9.00 22.27 -9.64
C ILE A 388 8.12 21.95 -10.85
N THR A 389 7.24 22.87 -11.22
CA THR A 389 6.32 22.75 -12.36
C THR A 389 6.58 23.82 -13.41
N GLY A 390 5.92 23.72 -14.56
CA GLY A 390 6.12 24.58 -15.72
C GLY A 390 6.83 23.85 -16.86
N VAL A 391 7.62 24.56 -17.65
CA VAL A 391 8.34 23.95 -18.79
C VAL A 391 9.67 23.39 -18.31
N VAL A 392 9.60 22.28 -17.57
CA VAL A 392 10.75 21.63 -16.90
C VAL A 392 11.88 21.28 -17.88
N LYS A 393 11.56 20.97 -19.13
CA LYS A 393 12.53 20.66 -20.20
C LYS A 393 13.39 21.86 -20.60
N GLU A 394 12.92 23.07 -20.41
CA GLU A 394 13.64 24.29 -20.73
C GLU A 394 14.54 24.80 -19.57
N ILE A 395 14.67 24.03 -18.50
CA ILE A 395 15.65 24.30 -17.44
C ILE A 395 17.04 23.92 -17.96
N THR A 396 17.84 24.90 -18.32
CA THR A 396 19.18 24.71 -18.93
C THR A 396 20.29 24.46 -17.92
N ALA A 397 20.15 25.01 -16.69
CA ALA A 397 21.05 24.73 -15.57
C ALA A 397 20.23 24.49 -14.31
N PHE A 398 20.65 23.49 -13.51
CA PHE A 398 19.96 23.11 -12.28
C PHE A 398 20.94 22.61 -11.21
N SER A 399 20.83 23.15 -10.01
CA SER A 399 21.52 22.62 -8.83
C SER A 399 20.67 22.82 -7.57
N THR A 400 20.80 21.91 -6.59
CA THR A 400 20.07 21.96 -5.35
C THR A 400 20.80 21.18 -4.24
N ASN A 401 20.52 21.49 -2.99
CA ASN A 401 20.94 20.68 -1.84
C ASN A 401 19.92 19.56 -1.50
N ALA A 402 18.85 19.42 -2.25
CA ALA A 402 17.89 18.31 -2.16
C ALA A 402 18.25 17.16 -3.12
N ILE A 403 17.64 16.00 -2.91
CA ILE A 403 17.82 14.82 -3.76
C ILE A 403 16.77 14.86 -4.88
N VAL A 404 17.18 14.70 -6.14
CA VAL A 404 16.25 14.57 -7.26
C VAL A 404 15.62 13.17 -7.23
N VAL A 405 14.31 13.09 -6.99
CA VAL A 405 13.52 11.86 -6.98
C VAL A 405 13.04 11.53 -8.38
N TRP A 406 12.44 12.52 -9.04
CA TRP A 406 12.00 12.45 -10.42
C TRP A 406 12.48 13.69 -11.19
N SER A 407 13.25 13.48 -12.22
CA SER A 407 13.70 14.57 -13.10
C SER A 407 12.56 15.11 -13.95
N GLU A 408 11.64 14.24 -14.34
CA GLU A 408 10.37 14.51 -15.00
C GLU A 408 9.38 13.41 -14.64
N LEU A 409 8.20 13.76 -14.13
CA LEU A 409 7.12 12.85 -13.74
C LEU A 409 5.82 13.24 -14.45
#